data_f69238f1474fd087ebc147fc9adee650
#
_entry.id   f69238f1474fd087ebc147fc9adee650
#
_cell.length_a   1.000
_cell.length_b   1.000
_cell.length_c   1.000
_cell.angle_alpha   90.00
_cell.angle_beta   90.00
_cell.angle_gamma   90.00
#
_symmetry.space_group_name_H-M   'P 1'
#
loop_
_entity.id
_entity.type
_entity.pdbx_description
1 polymer ?
#
loop_
_entity_poly.entity_id
_entity_poly.type
_entity_poly.pdbx_seq_one_letter_code
_entity_poly.pdbx_strand_id
1 'polypeptide(L)'
;SFGWAAVQRLLDFDLRQIRIFSRDTKKQAKMERCLHQANPESAKKVTFWPGDILDLSSLEKAIEGVDCLIHAAALKQVPDCERFPIQAVQINVLGTENVLRTAVAAGVKKIVCLSTDKAAYPISAMGISKAMMEKVAMAHAREASGESKICCTRYGNLMCSQGTVIPLFISQIRSGKPLTITNPAMTRFLM
;
A
#
# COMPACT_ATOMS: atom_id res chain seq x y z
N SER A 1 -5.67 6.66 6.20
CA SER A 1 -4.58 5.85 5.60
C SER A 1 -4.47 6.17 4.12
N PHE A 2 -3.32 5.82 3.50
CA PHE A 2 -3.10 6.04 2.06
C PHE A 2 -4.25 5.50 1.20
N GLY A 3 -4.65 4.25 1.38
CA GLY A 3 -5.71 3.64 0.56
C GLY A 3 -7.04 4.42 0.61
N TRP A 4 -7.41 4.94 1.77
CA TRP A 4 -8.60 5.80 1.87
C TRP A 4 -8.47 7.09 1.06
N ALA A 5 -7.36 7.81 1.23
CA ALA A 5 -7.11 9.06 0.49
C ALA A 5 -7.02 8.81 -1.02
N ALA A 6 -6.38 7.72 -1.43
CA ALA A 6 -6.29 7.33 -2.83
C ALA A 6 -7.67 7.05 -3.44
N VAL A 7 -8.54 6.31 -2.76
CA VAL A 7 -9.90 6.05 -3.25
C VAL A 7 -10.70 7.34 -3.39
N GLN A 8 -10.66 8.22 -2.37
CA GLN A 8 -11.34 9.52 -2.44
C GLN A 8 -10.86 10.33 -3.64
N ARG A 9 -9.53 10.40 -3.85
CA ARG A 9 -8.96 11.13 -4.98
C ARG A 9 -9.27 10.49 -6.33
N LEU A 10 -9.30 9.17 -6.41
CA LEU A 10 -9.64 8.45 -7.64
C LEU A 10 -11.09 8.64 -8.05
N LEU A 11 -12.00 8.84 -7.10
CA LEU A 11 -13.41 9.12 -7.39
C LEU A 11 -13.67 10.49 -8.04
N ASP A 12 -12.67 11.40 -8.01
CA ASP A 12 -12.73 12.68 -8.75
C ASP A 12 -12.50 12.50 -10.27
N PHE A 13 -12.05 11.32 -10.70
CA PHE A 13 -11.84 11.01 -12.12
C PHE A 13 -13.01 10.21 -12.68
N ASP A 14 -13.19 10.26 -14.00
CA ASP A 14 -14.18 9.44 -14.69
C ASP A 14 -13.69 8.00 -14.83
N LEU A 15 -13.84 7.24 -13.75
CA LEU A 15 -13.51 5.82 -13.67
C LEU A 15 -14.78 4.98 -13.71
N ARG A 16 -14.71 3.86 -14.42
CA ARG A 16 -15.81 2.88 -14.47
C ARG A 16 -15.99 2.19 -13.11
N GLN A 17 -14.89 1.74 -12.50
CA GLN A 17 -14.90 0.97 -11.25
C GLN A 17 -13.59 1.10 -10.50
N ILE A 18 -13.64 1.04 -9.18
CA ILE A 18 -12.50 0.89 -8.28
C ILE A 18 -12.69 -0.41 -7.50
N ARG A 19 -11.72 -1.32 -7.59
CA ARG A 19 -11.69 -2.55 -6.79
C ARG A 19 -10.72 -2.41 -5.64
N ILE A 20 -11.17 -2.66 -4.42
CA ILE A 20 -10.36 -2.61 -3.21
C ILE A 20 -10.10 -4.02 -2.73
N PHE A 21 -8.88 -4.51 -2.95
CA PHE A 21 -8.44 -5.83 -2.53
C PHE A 21 -7.61 -5.74 -1.24
N SER A 22 -8.03 -6.40 -0.19
CA SER A 22 -7.26 -6.49 1.06
C SER A 22 -7.77 -7.57 2.00
N ARG A 23 -6.92 -7.98 2.95
CA ARG A 23 -7.28 -8.98 4.00
C ARG A 23 -8.20 -8.40 5.09
N ASP A 24 -8.17 -7.10 5.30
CA ASP A 24 -8.84 -6.45 6.43
C ASP A 24 -10.29 -6.11 6.09
N THR A 25 -11.17 -7.09 6.26
CA THR A 25 -12.62 -6.96 6.01
C THR A 25 -13.27 -5.90 6.90
N LYS A 26 -12.77 -5.69 8.12
CA LYS A 26 -13.29 -4.66 9.03
C LYS A 26 -13.03 -3.25 8.50
N LYS A 27 -11.82 -3.03 7.96
CA LYS A 27 -11.48 -1.75 7.33
C LYS A 27 -12.24 -1.55 6.02
N GLN A 28 -12.46 -2.60 5.24
CA GLN A 28 -13.29 -2.55 4.03
C GLN A 28 -14.72 -2.14 4.38
N ALA A 29 -15.39 -2.81 5.32
CA ALA A 29 -16.74 -2.49 5.75
C ALA A 29 -16.87 -1.07 6.33
N LYS A 30 -15.84 -0.58 7.07
CA LYS A 30 -15.80 0.81 7.53
C LYS A 30 -15.70 1.78 6.36
N MET A 31 -14.85 1.50 5.38
CA MET A 31 -14.66 2.34 4.20
C MET A 31 -15.94 2.41 3.37
N GLU A 32 -16.59 1.28 3.14
CA GLU A 32 -17.86 1.17 2.43
C GLU A 32 -18.94 2.05 3.06
N ARG A 33 -19.14 1.92 4.38
CA ARG A 33 -20.10 2.77 5.11
C ARG A 33 -19.79 4.25 4.97
N CYS A 34 -18.53 4.65 5.14
CA CYS A 34 -18.13 6.05 4.99
C CYS A 34 -18.34 6.58 3.57
N LEU A 35 -18.09 5.78 2.54
CA LEU A 35 -18.33 6.15 1.14
C LEU A 35 -19.83 6.35 0.86
N HIS A 36 -20.66 5.42 1.31
CA HIS A 36 -22.12 5.55 1.16
C HIS A 36 -22.70 6.76 1.89
N GLN A 37 -22.18 7.10 3.07
CA GLN A 37 -22.59 8.29 3.82
C GLN A 37 -22.16 9.59 3.14
N ALA A 38 -20.95 9.62 2.55
CA ALA A 38 -20.41 10.81 1.93
C ALA A 38 -20.98 11.07 0.54
N ASN A 39 -21.08 10.07 -0.31
CA ASN A 39 -21.62 10.16 -1.66
C ASN A 39 -22.09 8.78 -2.15
N PRO A 40 -23.40 8.47 -2.05
CA PRO A 40 -23.96 7.17 -2.44
C PRO A 40 -23.72 6.83 -3.93
N GLU A 41 -23.74 7.81 -4.82
CA GLU A 41 -23.53 7.56 -6.26
C GLU A 41 -22.07 7.19 -6.55
N SER A 42 -21.12 7.88 -5.97
CA SER A 42 -19.70 7.53 -6.08
C SER A 42 -19.39 6.18 -5.43
N ALA A 43 -20.07 5.83 -4.34
CA ALA A 43 -19.91 4.56 -3.67
C ALA A 43 -20.26 3.36 -4.58
N LYS A 44 -21.20 3.49 -5.51
CA LYS A 44 -21.57 2.44 -6.47
C LYS A 44 -20.41 2.05 -7.40
N LYS A 45 -19.45 2.94 -7.61
CA LYS A 45 -18.25 2.66 -8.42
C LYS A 45 -17.19 1.83 -7.65
N VAL A 46 -17.34 1.64 -6.33
CA VAL A 46 -16.34 0.98 -5.48
C VAL A 46 -16.82 -0.40 -5.09
N THR A 47 -15.99 -1.41 -5.32
CA THR A 47 -16.25 -2.80 -4.91
C THR A 47 -15.15 -3.30 -4.01
N PHE A 48 -15.52 -4.13 -3.03
CA PHE A 48 -14.63 -4.65 -2.02
C PHE A 48 -14.39 -6.15 -2.24
N TRP A 49 -13.11 -6.52 -2.31
CA TRP A 49 -12.64 -7.87 -2.60
C TRP A 49 -11.76 -8.36 -1.45
N PRO A 50 -12.31 -9.11 -0.50
CA PRO A 50 -11.51 -9.72 0.54
C PRO A 50 -10.55 -10.77 -0.04
N GLY A 51 -9.27 -10.69 0.30
CA GLY A 51 -8.28 -11.65 -0.18
C GLY A 51 -6.87 -11.33 0.29
N ASP A 52 -5.97 -12.29 0.11
CA ASP A 52 -4.55 -12.19 0.44
C ASP A 52 -3.70 -12.17 -0.84
N ILE A 53 -2.70 -11.30 -0.89
CA ILE A 53 -1.74 -11.25 -2.01
C ILE A 53 -0.87 -12.52 -2.12
N LEU A 54 -0.89 -13.37 -1.11
CA LEU A 54 -0.25 -14.68 -1.15
C LEU A 54 -1.16 -15.78 -1.75
N ASP A 55 -2.45 -15.51 -1.90
CA ASP A 55 -3.41 -16.40 -2.56
C ASP A 55 -3.62 -15.99 -4.02
N LEU A 56 -3.01 -16.75 -4.92
CA LEU A 56 -3.07 -16.51 -6.37
C LEU A 56 -4.49 -16.55 -6.91
N SER A 57 -5.31 -17.50 -6.45
CA SER A 57 -6.70 -17.66 -6.93
C SER A 57 -7.55 -16.41 -6.62
N SER A 58 -7.38 -15.82 -5.44
CA SER A 58 -8.08 -14.59 -5.08
C SER A 58 -7.56 -13.37 -5.86
N LEU A 59 -6.24 -13.32 -6.14
CA LEU A 59 -5.63 -12.28 -6.95
C LEU A 59 -6.11 -12.30 -8.40
N GLU A 60 -6.12 -13.46 -9.03
CA GLU A 60 -6.56 -13.63 -10.42
C GLU A 60 -7.97 -13.08 -10.62
N LYS A 61 -8.91 -13.47 -9.75
CA LYS A 61 -10.29 -12.98 -9.77
C LYS A 61 -10.40 -11.47 -9.57
N ALA A 62 -9.61 -10.91 -8.65
CA ALA A 62 -9.65 -9.48 -8.35
C ALA A 62 -9.02 -8.61 -9.45
N ILE A 63 -8.04 -9.14 -10.19
CA ILE A 63 -7.26 -8.42 -11.22
C ILE A 63 -7.91 -8.54 -12.61
N GLU A 64 -8.74 -9.52 -12.84
CA GLU A 64 -9.39 -9.73 -14.16
C GLU A 64 -10.09 -8.46 -14.67
N GLY A 65 -9.71 -8.00 -15.88
CA GLY A 65 -10.26 -6.81 -16.52
C GLY A 65 -9.89 -5.48 -15.86
N VAL A 66 -8.81 -5.44 -15.06
CA VAL A 66 -8.26 -4.22 -14.46
C VAL A 66 -7.29 -3.54 -15.42
N ASP A 67 -7.47 -2.25 -15.68
CA ASP A 67 -6.56 -1.45 -16.52
C ASP A 67 -5.36 -0.89 -15.75
N CYS A 68 -5.58 -0.48 -14.50
CA CYS A 68 -4.58 0.16 -13.65
C CYS A 68 -4.56 -0.45 -12.24
N LEU A 69 -3.38 -0.75 -11.71
CA LEU A 69 -3.20 -1.34 -10.39
C LEU A 69 -2.28 -0.50 -9.51
N ILE A 70 -2.71 -0.22 -8.28
CA ILE A 70 -1.89 0.40 -7.24
C ILE A 70 -1.63 -0.64 -6.16
N HIS A 71 -0.40 -1.16 -6.12
CA HIS A 71 0.02 -2.13 -5.11
C HIS A 71 0.50 -1.43 -3.84
N ALA A 72 -0.38 -1.40 -2.83
CA ALA A 72 -0.15 -0.75 -1.54
C ALA A 72 -0.06 -1.74 -0.37
N ALA A 73 -0.28 -3.03 -0.61
CA ALA A 73 -0.20 -4.05 0.42
C ALA A 73 1.25 -4.24 0.88
N ALA A 74 1.50 -4.16 2.19
CA ALA A 74 2.83 -4.36 2.75
C ALA A 74 2.77 -4.61 4.26
N LEU A 75 3.77 -5.30 4.79
CA LEU A 75 4.15 -5.22 6.19
C LEU A 75 5.09 -4.01 6.33
N LYS A 76 4.64 -2.95 7.02
CA LYS A 76 5.31 -1.64 7.01
C LYS A 76 5.89 -1.20 8.36
N GLN A 77 5.48 -1.82 9.45
CA GLN A 77 5.97 -1.47 10.78
C GLN A 77 7.37 -2.03 10.97
N VAL A 78 8.32 -1.14 11.24
CA VAL A 78 9.73 -1.54 11.41
C VAL A 78 9.90 -2.57 12.53
N PRO A 79 9.34 -2.38 13.74
CA PRO A 79 9.46 -3.38 14.81
C PRO A 79 8.89 -4.75 14.44
N ASP A 80 7.78 -4.80 13.71
CA ASP A 80 7.15 -6.05 13.28
C ASP A 80 8.03 -6.77 12.24
N CYS A 81 8.62 -6.03 11.31
CA CYS A 81 9.52 -6.58 10.31
C CYS A 81 10.82 -7.11 10.93
N GLU A 82 11.38 -6.41 11.94
CA GLU A 82 12.56 -6.90 12.67
C GLU A 82 12.22 -8.18 13.46
N ARG A 83 11.06 -8.24 14.08
CA ARG A 83 10.65 -9.41 14.85
C ARG A 83 10.29 -10.61 13.96
N PHE A 84 9.71 -10.35 12.78
CA PHE A 84 9.23 -11.38 11.85
C PHE A 84 9.75 -11.14 10.43
N PRO A 85 11.08 -11.21 10.19
CA PRO A 85 11.66 -10.86 8.90
C PRO A 85 11.19 -11.77 7.75
N ILE A 86 10.90 -13.03 8.03
CA ILE A 86 10.34 -13.95 7.02
C ILE A 86 8.95 -13.50 6.57
N GLN A 87 8.11 -12.99 7.47
CA GLN A 87 6.81 -12.44 7.06
C GLN A 87 6.98 -11.17 6.21
N ALA A 88 7.99 -10.34 6.51
CA ALA A 88 8.30 -9.19 5.68
C ALA A 88 8.71 -9.62 4.26
N VAL A 89 9.52 -10.66 4.10
CA VAL A 89 9.88 -11.24 2.80
C VAL A 89 8.64 -11.80 2.10
N GLN A 90 7.84 -12.61 2.79
CA GLN A 90 6.63 -13.22 2.22
C GLN A 90 5.66 -12.16 1.68
N ILE A 91 5.37 -11.12 2.47
CA ILE A 91 4.38 -10.12 2.09
C ILE A 91 4.97 -9.09 1.12
N ASN A 92 6.13 -8.51 1.45
CA ASN A 92 6.67 -7.39 0.67
C ASN A 92 7.37 -7.84 -0.61
N VAL A 93 7.95 -9.04 -0.64
CA VAL A 93 8.69 -9.55 -1.80
C VAL A 93 7.84 -10.54 -2.58
N LEU A 94 7.51 -11.70 -1.98
CA LEU A 94 6.77 -12.76 -2.67
C LEU A 94 5.32 -12.37 -2.98
N GLY A 95 4.66 -11.64 -2.07
CA GLY A 95 3.34 -11.07 -2.33
C GLY A 95 3.35 -10.07 -3.49
N THR A 96 4.39 -9.24 -3.60
CA THR A 96 4.56 -8.34 -4.75
C THR A 96 4.81 -9.12 -6.04
N GLU A 97 5.66 -10.16 -6.00
CA GLU A 97 5.88 -11.08 -7.13
C GLU A 97 4.55 -11.66 -7.64
N ASN A 98 3.72 -12.19 -6.74
CA ASN A 98 2.41 -12.72 -7.10
C ASN A 98 1.52 -11.66 -7.77
N VAL A 99 1.45 -10.45 -7.20
CA VAL A 99 0.65 -9.35 -7.75
C VAL A 99 1.12 -8.96 -9.14
N LEU A 100 2.43 -8.80 -9.33
CA LEU A 100 3.01 -8.37 -10.61
C LEU A 100 2.84 -9.43 -11.69
N ARG A 101 3.16 -10.67 -11.38
CA ARG A 101 2.98 -11.80 -12.30
C ARG A 101 1.54 -11.93 -12.76
N THR A 102 0.58 -11.90 -11.81
CA THR A 102 -0.85 -11.98 -12.13
C THR A 102 -1.32 -10.77 -12.93
N ALA A 103 -0.86 -9.57 -12.57
CA ALA A 103 -1.26 -8.35 -13.26
C ALA A 103 -0.73 -8.29 -14.69
N VAL A 104 0.52 -8.68 -14.93
CA VAL A 104 1.11 -8.76 -16.29
C VAL A 104 0.38 -9.80 -17.11
N ALA A 105 0.14 -11.00 -16.56
CA ALA A 105 -0.60 -12.06 -17.24
C ALA A 105 -2.04 -11.67 -17.61
N ALA A 106 -2.70 -10.85 -16.77
CA ALA A 106 -4.04 -10.31 -17.00
C ALA A 106 -4.05 -9.08 -17.95
N GLY A 107 -2.91 -8.61 -18.45
CA GLY A 107 -2.81 -7.46 -19.35
C GLY A 107 -3.04 -6.10 -18.70
N VAL A 108 -2.78 -5.97 -17.40
CA VAL A 108 -2.87 -4.67 -16.70
C VAL A 108 -1.86 -3.69 -17.29
N LYS A 109 -2.34 -2.56 -17.80
CA LYS A 109 -1.51 -1.60 -18.55
C LYS A 109 -0.59 -0.75 -17.68
N LYS A 110 -1.01 -0.42 -16.46
CA LYS A 110 -0.27 0.48 -15.56
C LYS A 110 -0.25 -0.09 -14.15
N ILE A 111 0.93 -0.27 -13.59
CA ILE A 111 1.12 -0.83 -12.25
C ILE A 111 2.04 0.09 -11.46
N VAL A 112 1.56 0.57 -10.31
CA VAL A 112 2.33 1.41 -9.40
C VAL A 112 2.55 0.65 -8.10
N CYS A 113 3.80 0.35 -7.75
CA CYS A 113 4.16 -0.27 -6.50
C CYS A 113 4.60 0.80 -5.48
N LEU A 114 3.95 0.85 -4.33
CA LEU A 114 4.32 1.78 -3.29
C LEU A 114 5.57 1.30 -2.56
N SER A 115 6.62 2.12 -2.57
CA SER A 115 7.86 1.91 -1.85
C SER A 115 8.05 2.97 -0.74
N THR A 116 9.27 3.21 -0.32
CA THR A 116 9.61 4.07 0.81
C THR A 116 11.00 4.69 0.62
N ASP A 117 11.24 5.85 1.22
CA ASP A 117 12.57 6.46 1.37
C ASP A 117 13.59 5.48 2.02
N LYS A 118 13.12 4.60 2.90
CA LYS A 118 13.94 3.60 3.61
C LYS A 118 14.46 2.47 2.72
N ALA A 119 13.99 2.37 1.48
CA ALA A 119 14.52 1.45 0.47
C ALA A 119 15.79 1.99 -0.23
N ALA A 120 16.11 3.29 -0.09
CA ALA A 120 17.29 3.90 -0.72
C ALA A 120 18.60 3.46 -0.04
N TYR A 121 18.63 3.49 1.30
CA TYR A 121 19.73 2.97 2.13
C TYR A 121 19.12 2.02 3.17
N PRO A 122 18.84 0.78 2.80
CA PRO A 122 18.04 -0.11 3.63
C PRO A 122 18.87 -0.67 4.79
N ILE A 123 18.56 -0.24 6.01
CA ILE A 123 19.18 -0.75 7.25
C ILE A 123 18.24 -1.73 7.95
N SER A 124 16.93 -1.43 7.98
CA SER A 124 15.95 -2.27 8.64
C SER A 124 15.42 -3.38 7.74
N ALA A 125 14.93 -4.47 8.34
CA ALA A 125 14.29 -5.57 7.61
C ALA A 125 13.13 -5.07 6.70
N MET A 126 12.37 -4.07 7.16
CA MET A 126 11.36 -3.41 6.35
C MET A 126 11.97 -2.72 5.13
N GLY A 127 13.01 -1.90 5.30
CA GLY A 127 13.70 -1.21 4.21
C GLY A 127 14.34 -2.20 3.23
N ILE A 128 14.99 -3.25 3.73
CA ILE A 128 15.61 -4.31 2.91
C ILE A 128 14.56 -5.04 2.08
N SER A 129 13.44 -5.45 2.69
CA SER A 129 12.36 -6.12 1.95
C SER A 129 11.71 -5.23 0.90
N LYS A 130 11.58 -3.92 1.16
CA LYS A 130 11.07 -2.95 0.18
C LYS A 130 12.07 -2.68 -0.95
N ALA A 131 13.37 -2.64 -0.65
CA ALA A 131 14.41 -2.54 -1.68
C ALA A 131 14.42 -3.76 -2.60
N MET A 132 14.25 -4.97 -2.04
CA MET A 132 14.11 -6.20 -2.83
C MET A 132 12.81 -6.19 -3.66
N MET A 133 11.70 -5.73 -3.09
CA MET A 133 10.43 -5.52 -3.82
C MET A 133 10.64 -4.64 -5.06
N GLU A 134 11.40 -3.54 -4.95
CA GLU A 134 11.70 -2.67 -6.10
C GLU A 134 12.51 -3.42 -7.17
N LYS A 135 13.45 -4.28 -6.78
CA LYS A 135 14.21 -5.12 -7.74
C LYS A 135 13.29 -6.08 -8.48
N VAL A 136 12.35 -6.72 -7.76
CA VAL A 136 11.32 -7.58 -8.37
C VAL A 136 10.47 -6.78 -9.36
N ALA A 137 9.97 -5.61 -8.95
CA ALA A 137 9.17 -4.76 -9.84
C ALA A 137 9.94 -4.32 -11.10
N MET A 138 11.21 -3.99 -10.97
CA MET A 138 12.06 -3.62 -12.11
C MET A 138 12.37 -4.83 -13.03
N ALA A 139 12.46 -6.05 -12.48
CA ALA A 139 12.60 -7.25 -13.32
C ALA A 139 11.37 -7.45 -14.18
N HIS A 140 10.18 -7.44 -13.56
CA HIS A 140 8.92 -7.54 -14.31
C HIS A 140 8.73 -6.40 -15.33
N ALA A 141 9.16 -5.17 -15.00
CA ALA A 141 9.08 -4.05 -15.94
C ALA A 141 9.92 -4.27 -17.20
N ARG A 142 11.06 -4.96 -17.09
CA ARG A 142 11.91 -5.32 -18.24
C ARG A 142 11.33 -6.47 -19.06
N GLU A 143 10.77 -7.47 -18.39
CA GLU A 143 10.18 -8.65 -19.03
C GLU A 143 8.85 -8.36 -19.73
N ALA A 144 8.08 -7.41 -19.23
CA ALA A 144 6.77 -7.04 -19.77
C ALA A 144 6.82 -6.38 -21.18
N SER A 145 8.01 -6.23 -21.78
CA SER A 145 8.21 -5.76 -23.18
C SER A 145 7.44 -4.50 -23.55
N GLY A 146 7.09 -3.66 -22.57
CA GLY A 146 6.37 -2.39 -22.78
C GLY A 146 4.84 -2.48 -22.79
N GLU A 147 4.25 -3.67 -22.76
CA GLU A 147 2.79 -3.84 -22.67
C GLU A 147 2.24 -3.36 -21.33
N SER A 148 2.90 -3.70 -20.23
CA SER A 148 2.61 -3.21 -18.87
C SER A 148 3.67 -2.21 -18.43
N LYS A 149 3.25 -0.99 -18.07
CA LYS A 149 4.14 0.01 -17.48
C LYS A 149 4.17 -0.15 -15.97
N ILE A 150 5.29 -0.61 -15.43
CA ILE A 150 5.48 -0.88 -14.00
C ILE A 150 6.43 0.16 -13.42
N CYS A 151 6.04 0.83 -12.33
CA CYS A 151 6.90 1.78 -11.62
C CYS A 151 6.79 1.63 -10.10
N CYS A 152 7.83 2.08 -9.39
CA CYS A 152 7.84 2.18 -7.95
C CYS A 152 7.82 3.65 -7.53
N THR A 153 7.05 3.98 -6.49
CA THR A 153 7.03 5.31 -5.88
C THR A 153 7.64 5.24 -4.50
N ARG A 154 8.76 5.95 -4.29
CA ARG A 154 9.34 6.18 -2.96
C ARG A 154 8.73 7.43 -2.34
N TYR A 155 8.31 7.34 -1.10
CA TYR A 155 7.84 8.49 -0.32
C TYR A 155 8.32 8.41 1.12
N GLY A 156 8.38 9.56 1.77
CA GLY A 156 8.76 9.68 3.18
C GLY A 156 7.63 9.31 4.14
N ASN A 157 7.70 9.84 5.35
CA ASN A 157 6.64 9.61 6.33
C ASN A 157 5.41 10.46 5.98
N LEU A 158 4.28 9.80 5.75
CA LEU A 158 3.00 10.49 5.54
C LEU A 158 2.55 11.14 6.84
N MET A 159 2.31 12.46 6.81
CA MET A 159 1.78 13.19 7.96
C MET A 159 0.43 12.61 8.38
N CYS A 160 0.23 12.53 9.69
CA CYS A 160 -1.03 12.06 10.30
C CYS A 160 -1.48 10.64 9.89
N SER A 161 -0.61 9.79 9.29
CA SER A 161 -0.94 8.40 9.05
C SER A 161 -0.89 7.59 10.36
N GLN A 162 -1.65 6.48 10.40
CA GLN A 162 -1.69 5.62 11.58
C GLN A 162 -0.28 5.08 11.94
N GLY A 163 0.10 5.21 13.21
CA GLY A 163 1.40 4.80 13.74
C GLY A 163 2.53 5.81 13.48
N THR A 164 2.22 7.06 13.08
CA THR A 164 3.22 8.13 12.95
C THR A 164 3.25 9.04 14.16
N VAL A 165 4.33 9.81 14.29
CA VAL A 165 4.62 10.64 15.46
C VAL A 165 3.59 11.76 15.69
N ILE A 166 3.05 12.36 14.63
CA ILE A 166 2.11 13.48 14.76
C ILE A 166 0.82 13.08 15.48
N PRO A 167 0.08 12.03 15.09
CA PRO A 167 -1.06 11.55 15.86
C PRO A 167 -0.73 11.15 17.30
N LEU A 168 0.46 10.58 17.54
CA LEU A 168 0.94 10.25 18.87
C LEU A 168 1.07 11.52 19.72
N PHE A 169 1.76 12.54 19.23
CA PHE A 169 1.93 13.82 19.94
C PHE A 169 0.60 14.50 20.20
N ILE A 170 -0.30 14.56 19.22
CA ILE A 170 -1.65 15.11 19.42
C ILE A 170 -2.38 14.37 20.54
N SER A 171 -2.31 13.04 20.55
CA SER A 171 -2.93 12.23 21.60
C SER A 171 -2.32 12.51 22.98
N GLN A 172 -0.99 12.62 23.07
CA GLN A 172 -0.28 12.93 24.32
C GLN A 172 -0.66 14.34 24.83
N ILE A 173 -0.66 15.34 23.97
CA ILE A 173 -1.06 16.71 24.34
C ILE A 173 -2.51 16.72 24.86
N ARG A 174 -3.44 16.10 24.14
CA ARG A 174 -4.85 16.04 24.55
C ARG A 174 -5.10 15.32 25.87
N SER A 175 -4.24 14.38 26.22
CA SER A 175 -4.30 13.61 27.47
C SER A 175 -3.43 14.18 28.59
N GLY A 176 -2.82 15.37 28.41
CA GLY A 176 -1.93 15.99 29.39
C GLY A 176 -0.65 15.20 29.68
N LYS A 177 -0.22 14.30 28.77
CA LYS A 177 0.98 13.49 28.93
C LYS A 177 2.19 14.16 28.29
N PRO A 178 3.41 13.94 28.84
CA PRO A 178 4.64 14.40 28.20
C PRO A 178 4.80 13.87 26.79
N LEU A 179 5.43 14.65 25.89
CA LEU A 179 5.79 14.18 24.55
C LEU A 179 6.95 13.20 24.64
N THR A 180 6.78 12.04 24.02
CA THR A 180 7.82 11.01 23.95
C THR A 180 8.74 11.25 22.76
N ILE A 181 9.97 11.73 23.03
CA ILE A 181 10.98 11.99 22.00
C ILE A 181 12.04 10.90 22.09
N THR A 182 12.20 10.09 21.06
CA THR A 182 13.19 9.00 21.01
C THR A 182 14.60 9.55 20.93
N ASN A 183 14.85 10.50 20.03
CA ASN A 183 16.11 11.20 19.87
C ASN A 183 15.82 12.60 19.33
N PRO A 184 16.20 13.69 20.07
CA PRO A 184 15.91 15.05 19.63
C PRO A 184 16.66 15.49 18.34
N ALA A 185 17.76 14.83 18.01
CA ALA A 185 18.53 15.08 16.79
C ALA A 185 17.99 14.32 15.56
N MET A 186 16.96 13.49 15.73
CA MET A 186 16.43 12.66 14.64
C MET A 186 15.62 13.50 13.66
N THR A 187 15.96 13.41 12.37
CA THR A 187 15.24 14.04 11.26
C THR A 187 14.40 13.04 10.47
N ARG A 188 13.37 13.51 9.78
CA ARG A 188 12.50 12.71 8.91
C ARG A 188 12.04 13.52 7.71
N PHE A 189 11.97 12.86 6.55
CA PHE A 189 11.23 13.40 5.42
C PHE A 189 9.74 13.24 5.68
N LEU A 190 9.00 14.34 5.69
CA LEU A 190 7.54 14.37 5.87
C LEU A 190 6.88 14.83 4.57
N MET A 191 5.71 14.28 4.26
CA MET A 191 4.85 14.70 3.15
C MET A 191 3.38 14.52 3.49
#